data_d1cc715c54109163c285efd86623eb61
#
_entry.id   d1cc715c54109163c285efd86623eb61
#
_cell.length_a   1.000
_cell.length_b   1.000
_cell.length_c   1.000
_cell.angle_alpha   90.00
_cell.angle_beta   90.00
_cell.angle_gamma   90.00
#
_symmetry.space_group_name_H-M   'P 1'
#
loop_
_entity.id
_entity.type
_entity.pdbx_description
1 polymer ?
#
loop_
_entity_poly.entity_id
_entity_poly.type
_entity_poly.pdbx_seq_one_letter_code
_entity_poly.pdbx_strand_id
1 'polypeptide(L)'
;MRLVLAFIAAFVAAIPARAETPLPSFEAPLMRDHALVGKLWLPASQRFATPDEVVELARAADAVLLGETHDNADHHALQAWMTARLMESGHPPLVAFEMIDAGQEKALRRHLADHPSDAAGLGPALSWEKSAWPSWSLYRPIAEAALRAGAALAPANLTREQVGDIARHGDDHGLPPISRQQLASIGEDIKDGHCGMLPDTAVPGMVRVQRSRDKVMAEALIQGMHDHGHAILIAGAGHTRTDRGVPVALSQLAPTAKAFSVGFLEVKDGMTDPAAYGERFGTRTPPFDAVWFTPAAEREDQCEAFRRHMEKKKGKGA
;
A
#
# COMPACT_ATOMS: atom_id res chain seq x y z
N MET A 1 48.65 52.74 22.62
CA MET A 1 47.31 52.15 22.51
C MET A 1 47.32 51.23 21.28
N ARG A 2 47.52 49.93 21.49
CA ARG A 2 47.58 48.91 20.37
C ARG A 2 46.22 48.29 20.21
N LEU A 3 45.59 48.48 19.05
CA LEU A 3 44.37 47.81 18.66
C LEU A 3 44.72 46.38 18.28
N VAL A 4 44.12 45.40 18.93
CA VAL A 4 44.12 43.98 18.51
C VAL A 4 42.85 43.74 17.74
N LEU A 5 42.98 43.56 16.40
CA LEU A 5 41.88 43.06 15.57
C LEU A 5 41.77 41.55 15.76
N ALA A 6 40.67 41.10 16.35
CA ALA A 6 40.31 39.69 16.38
C ALA A 6 39.60 39.30 15.04
N PHE A 7 40.22 38.45 14.25
CA PHE A 7 39.58 37.79 13.11
C PHE A 7 38.70 36.64 13.60
N ILE A 8 37.37 36.81 13.46
CA ILE A 8 36.43 35.69 13.64
C ILE A 8 36.35 34.92 12.32
N ALA A 9 36.97 33.75 12.26
CA ALA A 9 36.83 32.81 11.15
C ALA A 9 35.47 32.12 11.27
N ALA A 10 34.52 32.46 10.40
CA ALA A 10 33.25 31.73 10.32
C ALA A 10 33.49 30.37 9.65
N PHE A 11 33.39 29.29 10.42
CA PHE A 11 33.41 27.93 9.91
C PHE A 11 32.03 27.65 9.27
N VAL A 12 31.94 27.72 7.95
CA VAL A 12 30.79 27.21 7.19
C VAL A 12 30.94 25.69 7.15
N ALA A 13 30.23 24.98 8.02
CA ALA A 13 30.11 23.54 7.95
C ALA A 13 29.39 23.19 6.63
N ALA A 14 30.08 22.60 5.67
CA ALA A 14 29.47 22.02 4.50
C ALA A 14 28.61 20.84 4.94
N ILE A 15 27.28 20.98 4.82
CA ILE A 15 26.36 19.85 4.98
C ILE A 15 26.67 18.90 3.81
N PRO A 16 27.04 17.62 4.06
CA PRO A 16 27.27 16.69 2.98
C PRO A 16 25.99 16.54 2.18
N ALA A 17 26.05 16.76 0.88
CA ALA A 17 24.94 16.46 -0.03
C ALA A 17 24.61 14.97 0.13
N ARG A 18 23.41 14.71 0.62
CA ARG A 18 22.91 13.33 0.77
C ARG A 18 22.71 12.79 -0.64
N ALA A 19 23.30 11.64 -0.95
CA ALA A 19 23.12 11.01 -2.25
C ALA A 19 21.63 10.69 -2.43
N GLU A 20 21.02 11.21 -3.48
CA GLU A 20 19.63 10.92 -3.82
C GLU A 20 19.46 9.41 -4.06
N THR A 21 18.45 8.81 -3.46
CA THR A 21 18.09 7.41 -3.73
C THR A 21 17.60 7.34 -5.19
N PRO A 22 18.31 6.64 -6.09
CA PRO A 22 17.94 6.59 -7.50
C PRO A 22 16.59 5.89 -7.67
N LEU A 23 15.81 6.32 -8.66
CA LEU A 23 14.56 5.64 -9.03
C LEU A 23 14.86 4.22 -9.50
N PRO A 24 14.03 3.23 -9.13
CA PRO A 24 14.18 1.86 -9.62
C PRO A 24 13.94 1.80 -11.13
N SER A 25 14.64 0.91 -11.82
CA SER A 25 14.32 0.53 -13.19
C SER A 25 13.12 -0.40 -13.21
N PHE A 26 12.25 -0.23 -14.19
CA PHE A 26 11.09 -1.11 -14.35
C PHE A 26 11.49 -2.46 -14.97
N GLU A 27 10.92 -3.55 -14.43
CA GLU A 27 11.17 -4.93 -14.85
C GLU A 27 9.96 -5.56 -15.57
N ALA A 28 8.72 -5.09 -15.28
CA ALA A 28 7.51 -5.62 -15.91
C ALA A 28 7.60 -5.50 -17.44
N PRO A 29 7.26 -6.58 -18.19
CA PRO A 29 7.64 -6.68 -19.59
C PRO A 29 6.69 -5.97 -20.55
N LEU A 30 5.43 -5.73 -20.17
CA LEU A 30 4.40 -5.28 -21.09
C LEU A 30 4.27 -3.75 -21.13
N MET A 31 4.14 -3.20 -22.31
CA MET A 31 3.88 -1.77 -22.56
C MET A 31 4.94 -0.82 -22.00
N ARG A 32 6.21 -1.22 -21.99
CA ARG A 32 7.32 -0.43 -21.45
C ARG A 32 7.50 0.93 -22.13
N ASP A 33 7.13 1.03 -23.40
CA ASP A 33 7.26 2.25 -24.21
C ASP A 33 6.00 3.12 -24.16
N HIS A 34 5.02 2.78 -23.31
CA HIS A 34 3.79 3.55 -23.19
C HIS A 34 4.05 4.96 -22.64
N ALA A 35 3.39 5.98 -23.21
CA ALA A 35 3.66 7.39 -22.92
C ALA A 35 3.52 7.81 -21.45
N LEU A 36 2.78 7.06 -20.63
CA LEU A 36 2.58 7.34 -19.21
C LEU A 36 3.56 6.60 -18.30
N VAL A 37 4.31 5.60 -18.78
CA VAL A 37 5.25 4.85 -17.94
C VAL A 37 6.25 5.79 -17.28
N GLY A 38 6.41 5.64 -15.96
CA GLY A 38 7.28 6.45 -15.11
C GLY A 38 6.72 7.83 -14.74
N LYS A 39 5.56 8.23 -15.28
CA LYS A 39 4.95 9.52 -14.94
C LYS A 39 4.11 9.44 -13.68
N LEU A 40 4.18 10.52 -12.92
CA LEU A 40 3.33 10.79 -11.75
C LEU A 40 2.26 11.81 -12.13
N TRP A 41 1.05 11.56 -11.73
CA TRP A 41 -0.09 12.45 -12.00
C TRP A 41 -0.89 12.71 -10.74
N LEU A 42 -1.30 13.97 -10.53
CA LEU A 42 -2.11 14.41 -9.38
C LEU A 42 -3.56 14.60 -9.83
N PRO A 43 -4.47 13.66 -9.51
CA PRO A 43 -5.87 13.69 -9.97
C PRO A 43 -6.63 14.96 -9.62
N ALA A 44 -6.45 15.49 -8.39
CA ALA A 44 -7.17 16.67 -7.92
C ALA A 44 -6.81 17.94 -8.71
N SER A 45 -5.55 18.09 -9.14
CA SER A 45 -5.07 19.25 -9.91
C SER A 45 -4.94 18.98 -11.42
N GLN A 46 -5.18 17.73 -11.86
CA GLN A 46 -5.11 17.28 -13.26
C GLN A 46 -3.77 17.64 -13.93
N ARG A 47 -2.65 17.43 -13.24
CA ARG A 47 -1.31 17.73 -13.74
C ARG A 47 -0.32 16.65 -13.40
N PHE A 48 0.76 16.59 -14.14
CA PHE A 48 1.93 15.77 -13.81
C PHE A 48 2.75 16.43 -12.69
N ALA A 49 3.43 15.60 -11.93
CA ALA A 49 4.33 15.96 -10.84
C ALA A 49 5.66 15.25 -10.96
N THR A 50 6.67 15.76 -10.27
CA THR A 50 7.96 15.05 -10.11
C THR A 50 7.91 14.07 -8.93
N PRO A 51 8.80 13.05 -8.89
CA PRO A 51 8.92 12.16 -7.74
C PRO A 51 9.16 12.91 -6.43
N ASP A 52 10.03 13.93 -6.44
CA ASP A 52 10.32 14.73 -5.24
C ASP A 52 9.12 15.52 -4.76
N GLU A 53 8.34 16.10 -5.67
CA GLU A 53 7.11 16.80 -5.30
C GLU A 53 6.11 15.85 -4.61
N VAL A 54 5.94 14.62 -5.13
CA VAL A 54 5.05 13.63 -4.52
C VAL A 54 5.57 13.17 -3.15
N VAL A 55 6.88 13.00 -2.99
CA VAL A 55 7.49 12.71 -1.69
C VAL A 55 7.23 13.82 -0.68
N GLU A 56 7.37 15.09 -1.07
CA GLU A 56 7.11 16.22 -0.16
C GLU A 56 5.62 16.31 0.23
N LEU A 57 4.70 16.07 -0.72
CA LEU A 57 3.27 16.00 -0.41
C LEU A 57 2.97 14.85 0.57
N ALA A 58 3.58 13.69 0.36
CA ALA A 58 3.45 12.54 1.24
C ALA A 58 4.03 12.81 2.65
N ARG A 59 5.18 13.48 2.76
CA ARG A 59 5.79 13.88 4.04
C ARG A 59 4.92 14.84 4.86
N ALA A 60 4.10 15.64 4.19
CA ALA A 60 3.18 16.57 4.85
C ALA A 60 1.93 15.89 5.43
N ALA A 61 1.74 14.59 5.18
CA ALA A 61 0.63 13.80 5.70
C ALA A 61 1.03 13.03 6.97
N ASP A 62 0.04 12.74 7.82
CA ASP A 62 0.23 11.94 9.03
C ASP A 62 0.27 10.44 8.69
N ALA A 63 -0.47 10.04 7.66
CA ALA A 63 -0.50 8.67 7.14
C ALA A 63 -0.31 8.64 5.62
N VAL A 64 0.59 7.79 5.13
CA VAL A 64 0.85 7.57 3.71
C VAL A 64 0.43 6.16 3.33
N LEU A 65 -0.40 6.04 2.28
CA LEU A 65 -0.89 4.76 1.79
C LEU A 65 -0.29 4.49 0.41
N LEU A 66 0.43 3.39 0.26
CA LEU A 66 1.11 2.99 -0.97
C LEU A 66 0.38 1.78 -1.58
N GLY A 67 -0.51 2.08 -2.56
CA GLY A 67 -1.44 1.12 -3.15
C GLY A 67 -0.89 0.41 -4.38
N GLU A 68 -0.79 -0.91 -4.35
CA GLU A 68 -0.14 -1.72 -5.37
C GLU A 68 -1.07 -2.73 -6.05
N THR A 69 -0.59 -3.38 -7.11
CA THR A 69 -1.08 -4.65 -7.63
C THR A 69 -0.11 -5.73 -7.16
N HIS A 70 -0.58 -6.67 -6.33
CA HIS A 70 0.24 -7.59 -5.53
C HIS A 70 1.30 -8.40 -6.30
N ASP A 71 1.11 -8.64 -7.57
CA ASP A 71 2.04 -9.43 -8.41
C ASP A 71 2.92 -8.56 -9.35
N ASN A 72 2.87 -7.22 -9.24
CA ASN A 72 3.71 -6.34 -10.04
C ASN A 72 4.97 -5.94 -9.28
N ALA A 73 6.13 -6.45 -9.73
CA ALA A 73 7.43 -6.19 -9.10
C ALA A 73 7.80 -4.69 -9.09
N ASP A 74 7.40 -3.94 -10.12
CA ASP A 74 7.70 -2.51 -10.22
C ASP A 74 6.95 -1.70 -9.16
N HIS A 75 5.73 -2.12 -8.79
CA HIS A 75 4.98 -1.51 -7.71
C HIS A 75 5.71 -1.66 -6.37
N HIS A 76 6.23 -2.85 -6.08
CA HIS A 76 7.00 -3.10 -4.85
C HIS A 76 8.32 -2.36 -4.83
N ALA A 77 9.00 -2.25 -5.98
CA ALA A 77 10.22 -1.46 -6.10
C ALA A 77 9.96 0.04 -5.83
N LEU A 78 8.84 0.58 -6.35
CA LEU A 78 8.41 1.96 -6.07
C LEU A 78 7.95 2.15 -4.62
N GLN A 79 7.26 1.17 -4.03
CA GLN A 79 6.93 1.18 -2.59
C GLN A 79 8.19 1.21 -1.74
N ALA A 80 9.19 0.41 -2.07
CA ALA A 80 10.49 0.41 -1.37
C ALA A 80 11.21 1.75 -1.51
N TRP A 81 11.21 2.34 -2.72
CA TRP A 81 11.79 3.65 -2.99
C TRP A 81 11.07 4.75 -2.21
N MET A 82 9.73 4.80 -2.28
CA MET A 82 8.93 5.77 -1.51
C MET A 82 9.17 5.63 -0.01
N THR A 83 9.17 4.39 0.51
CA THR A 83 9.46 4.11 1.92
C THR A 83 10.84 4.65 2.30
N ALA A 84 11.89 4.36 1.52
CA ALA A 84 13.25 4.87 1.78
C ALA A 84 13.28 6.40 1.82
N ARG A 85 12.62 7.06 0.85
CA ARG A 85 12.55 8.53 0.80
C ARG A 85 11.80 9.13 2.01
N LEU A 86 10.72 8.50 2.46
CA LEU A 86 9.96 8.94 3.63
C LEU A 86 10.73 8.77 4.94
N MET A 87 11.63 7.77 5.01
CA MET A 87 12.53 7.57 6.17
C MET A 87 13.59 8.66 6.34
N GLU A 88 13.84 9.48 5.32
CA GLU A 88 14.87 10.53 5.39
C GLU A 88 14.50 11.69 6.34
N SER A 89 13.29 11.75 6.85
CA SER A 89 12.82 12.79 7.79
C SER A 89 13.50 12.78 9.17
N GLY A 90 14.24 11.70 9.50
CA GLY A 90 14.93 11.54 10.78
C GLY A 90 14.06 11.00 11.94
N HIS A 91 12.75 10.89 11.73
CA HIS A 91 11.81 10.23 12.62
C HIS A 91 11.10 9.14 11.82
N PRO A 92 11.59 7.89 11.86
CA PRO A 92 11.06 6.83 11.03
C PRO A 92 9.61 6.50 11.42
N PRO A 93 8.66 6.53 10.45
CA PRO A 93 7.27 6.15 10.67
C PRO A 93 7.14 4.66 10.95
N LEU A 94 6.00 4.24 11.51
CA LEU A 94 5.59 2.84 11.47
C LEU A 94 5.32 2.42 10.03
N VAL A 95 5.73 1.21 9.63
CA VAL A 95 5.32 0.61 8.35
C VAL A 95 4.40 -0.58 8.60
N ALA A 96 3.15 -0.43 8.24
CA ALA A 96 2.11 -1.45 8.36
C ALA A 96 1.92 -2.21 7.03
N PHE A 97 1.81 -3.53 7.11
CA PHE A 97 1.67 -4.40 5.93
C PHE A 97 0.32 -5.12 5.94
N GLU A 98 -0.48 -4.94 4.88
CA GLU A 98 -1.68 -5.76 4.64
C GLU A 98 -1.34 -7.26 4.62
N MET A 99 -0.19 -7.60 4.09
CA MET A 99 0.22 -8.99 3.88
C MET A 99 0.62 -9.72 5.16
N ILE A 100 0.71 -9.02 6.28
CA ILE A 100 0.98 -9.59 7.61
C ILE A 100 -0.29 -9.50 8.44
N ASP A 101 -0.81 -10.63 8.90
CA ASP A 101 -2.01 -10.67 9.74
C ASP A 101 -1.70 -10.64 11.24
N ALA A 102 -2.72 -10.37 12.05
CA ALA A 102 -2.58 -10.30 13.51
C ALA A 102 -2.03 -11.59 14.15
N GLY A 103 -2.24 -12.75 13.54
CA GLY A 103 -1.70 -14.03 14.03
C GLY A 103 -0.19 -14.15 13.91
N GLN A 104 0.41 -13.35 13.02
CA GLN A 104 1.86 -13.33 12.77
C GLN A 104 2.60 -12.30 13.65
N GLU A 105 1.90 -11.45 14.40
CA GLU A 105 2.51 -10.38 15.21
C GLU A 105 3.58 -10.89 16.18
N LYS A 106 3.30 -11.99 16.87
CA LYS A 106 4.25 -12.57 17.82
C LYS A 106 5.54 -13.05 17.16
N ALA A 107 5.42 -13.63 15.96
CA ALA A 107 6.57 -14.10 15.18
C ALA A 107 7.39 -12.92 14.65
N LEU A 108 6.72 -11.87 14.12
CA LEU A 108 7.32 -10.63 13.68
C LEU A 108 8.14 -9.98 14.80
N ARG A 109 7.52 -9.75 15.96
CA ARG A 109 8.17 -9.12 17.12
C ARG A 109 9.37 -9.93 17.63
N ARG A 110 9.24 -11.26 17.71
CA ARG A 110 10.34 -12.12 18.15
C ARG A 110 11.52 -12.04 17.18
N HIS A 111 11.27 -12.17 15.88
CA HIS A 111 12.32 -12.12 14.87
C HIS A 111 13.08 -10.78 14.94
N LEU A 112 12.37 -9.66 15.00
CA LEU A 112 12.97 -8.33 15.03
C LEU A 112 13.67 -8.02 16.37
N ALA A 113 13.25 -8.62 17.49
CA ALA A 113 13.96 -8.50 18.75
C ALA A 113 15.33 -9.20 18.70
N ASP A 114 15.40 -10.37 18.08
CA ASP A 114 16.63 -11.15 17.94
C ASP A 114 17.50 -10.65 16.77
N HIS A 115 16.88 -10.13 15.70
CA HIS A 115 17.52 -9.74 14.44
C HIS A 115 16.94 -8.42 13.90
N PRO A 116 17.26 -7.25 14.48
CA PRO A 116 16.58 -5.97 14.20
C PRO A 116 16.66 -5.47 12.75
N SER A 117 17.64 -5.93 11.98
CA SER A 117 17.86 -5.50 10.59
C SER A 117 17.65 -6.60 9.56
N ASP A 118 17.23 -7.79 9.99
CA ASP A 118 17.12 -8.95 9.10
C ASP A 118 15.75 -9.04 8.43
N ALA A 119 15.56 -8.26 7.37
CA ALA A 119 14.37 -8.35 6.52
C ALA A 119 14.31 -9.68 5.73
N ALA A 120 15.43 -10.31 5.41
CA ALA A 120 15.45 -11.56 4.67
C ALA A 120 14.87 -12.71 5.50
N GLY A 121 15.22 -12.79 6.79
CA GLY A 121 14.71 -13.80 7.72
C GLY A 121 13.24 -13.63 8.09
N LEU A 122 12.62 -12.48 7.80
CA LEU A 122 11.18 -12.27 8.07
C LEU A 122 10.31 -13.24 7.27
N GLY A 123 10.62 -13.52 6.00
CA GLY A 123 9.84 -14.46 5.19
C GLY A 123 9.70 -15.83 5.88
N PRO A 124 10.78 -16.53 6.20
CA PRO A 124 10.73 -17.78 6.97
C PRO A 124 10.09 -17.61 8.35
N ALA A 125 10.40 -16.56 9.12
CA ALA A 125 9.86 -16.32 10.45
C ALA A 125 8.33 -16.18 10.46
N LEU A 126 7.77 -15.57 9.40
CA LEU A 126 6.33 -15.40 9.19
C LEU A 126 5.68 -16.57 8.47
N SER A 127 6.43 -17.64 8.13
CA SER A 127 5.96 -18.76 7.31
C SER A 127 5.33 -18.30 6.00
N TRP A 128 5.95 -17.31 5.34
CA TRP A 128 5.42 -16.62 4.18
C TRP A 128 5.03 -17.55 3.03
N GLU A 129 5.80 -18.62 2.82
CA GLU A 129 5.58 -19.64 1.81
C GLU A 129 4.24 -20.40 1.96
N LYS A 130 3.60 -20.31 3.14
CA LYS A 130 2.27 -20.89 3.42
C LYS A 130 1.14 -19.89 3.17
N SER A 131 1.47 -18.64 2.89
CA SER A 131 0.49 -17.61 2.56
C SER A 131 0.05 -17.73 1.09
N ALA A 132 -1.00 -16.98 0.72
CA ALA A 132 -1.40 -16.83 -0.67
C ALA A 132 -0.75 -15.61 -1.35
N TRP A 133 0.10 -14.88 -0.63
CA TRP A 133 0.77 -13.69 -1.15
C TRP A 133 1.89 -14.05 -2.14
N PRO A 134 2.24 -13.16 -3.06
CA PRO A 134 3.43 -13.30 -3.89
C PRO A 134 4.70 -13.49 -3.06
N SER A 135 5.80 -13.89 -3.71
CA SER A 135 7.07 -14.15 -3.04
C SER A 135 7.50 -13.02 -2.09
N TRP A 136 8.01 -13.37 -0.90
CA TRP A 136 8.61 -12.41 0.03
C TRP A 136 9.69 -11.53 -0.62
N SER A 137 10.35 -12.04 -1.65
CA SER A 137 11.37 -11.27 -2.38
C SER A 137 10.85 -9.95 -2.96
N LEU A 138 9.55 -9.83 -3.23
CA LEU A 138 8.92 -8.58 -3.70
C LEU A 138 8.75 -7.58 -2.54
N TYR A 139 8.37 -8.03 -1.36
CA TYR A 139 8.12 -7.18 -0.18
C TYR A 139 9.37 -6.90 0.63
N ARG A 140 10.38 -7.79 0.56
CA ARG A 140 11.63 -7.65 1.30
C ARG A 140 12.31 -6.29 1.13
N PRO A 141 12.46 -5.70 -0.06
CA PRO A 141 13.09 -4.38 -0.21
C PRO A 141 12.38 -3.26 0.57
N ILE A 142 11.06 -3.35 0.74
CA ILE A 142 10.28 -2.40 1.53
C ILE A 142 10.65 -2.54 3.02
N ALA A 143 10.66 -3.78 3.52
CA ALA A 143 11.07 -4.07 4.89
C ALA A 143 12.54 -3.68 5.14
N GLU A 144 13.45 -3.93 4.19
CA GLU A 144 14.85 -3.50 4.26
C GLU A 144 14.99 -1.97 4.37
N ALA A 145 14.21 -1.21 3.58
CA ALA A 145 14.21 0.25 3.63
C ALA A 145 13.74 0.75 5.02
N ALA A 146 12.67 0.18 5.54
CA ALA A 146 12.14 0.50 6.86
C ALA A 146 13.13 0.16 7.99
N LEU A 147 13.60 -1.08 8.05
CA LEU A 147 14.48 -1.56 9.13
C LEU A 147 15.85 -0.87 9.12
N ARG A 148 16.38 -0.53 7.94
CA ARG A 148 17.64 0.24 7.82
C ARG A 148 17.54 1.61 8.49
N ALA A 149 16.36 2.21 8.49
CA ALA A 149 16.09 3.48 9.17
C ALA A 149 15.69 3.31 10.64
N GLY A 150 15.56 2.08 11.14
CA GLY A 150 15.10 1.80 12.49
C GLY A 150 13.59 1.91 12.67
N ALA A 151 12.82 1.85 11.59
CA ALA A 151 11.36 1.89 11.64
C ALA A 151 10.77 0.61 12.22
N ALA A 152 9.66 0.73 12.91
CA ALA A 152 8.86 -0.40 13.35
C ALA A 152 8.02 -0.97 12.19
N LEU A 153 7.83 -2.29 12.17
CA LEU A 153 6.91 -2.96 11.27
C LEU A 153 5.69 -3.47 12.04
N ALA A 154 4.51 -3.41 11.43
CA ALA A 154 3.28 -3.88 12.06
C ALA A 154 2.43 -4.73 11.12
N PRO A 155 1.69 -5.73 11.64
CA PRO A 155 0.61 -6.38 10.92
C PRO A 155 -0.55 -5.40 10.71
N ALA A 156 -1.23 -5.53 9.56
CA ALA A 156 -2.39 -4.69 9.26
C ALA A 156 -3.53 -5.49 8.60
N ASN A 157 -3.70 -6.76 8.98
CA ASN A 157 -4.76 -7.59 8.43
C ASN A 157 -5.39 -8.51 9.49
N LEU A 158 -6.58 -9.00 9.15
CA LEU A 158 -7.30 -10.02 9.88
C LEU A 158 -6.69 -11.39 9.63
N THR A 159 -6.75 -12.25 10.64
CA THR A 159 -6.41 -13.67 10.46
C THR A 159 -7.44 -14.36 9.57
N ARG A 160 -7.04 -15.49 8.97
CA ARG A 160 -7.94 -16.30 8.14
C ARG A 160 -9.20 -16.76 8.91
N GLU A 161 -9.06 -17.05 10.19
CA GLU A 161 -10.18 -17.42 11.06
C GLU A 161 -11.16 -16.27 11.22
N GLN A 162 -10.67 -15.05 11.57
CA GLN A 162 -11.47 -13.85 11.68
C GLN A 162 -12.20 -13.52 10.36
N VAL A 163 -11.51 -13.61 9.23
CA VAL A 163 -12.12 -13.44 7.90
C VAL A 163 -13.28 -14.41 7.68
N GLY A 164 -13.08 -15.69 8.02
CA GLY A 164 -14.13 -16.70 7.89
C GLY A 164 -15.33 -16.48 8.81
N ASP A 165 -15.09 -16.01 10.03
CA ASP A 165 -16.13 -15.71 10.99
C ASP A 165 -16.95 -14.48 10.59
N ILE A 166 -16.28 -13.37 10.25
CA ILE A 166 -16.93 -12.14 9.77
C ILE A 166 -17.76 -12.42 8.50
N ALA A 167 -17.26 -13.21 7.58
CA ALA A 167 -17.99 -13.54 6.36
C ALA A 167 -19.31 -14.26 6.65
N ARG A 168 -19.31 -15.18 7.63
CA ARG A 168 -20.49 -16.04 7.96
C ARG A 168 -21.43 -15.43 8.98
N HIS A 169 -20.88 -14.78 10.01
CA HIS A 169 -21.63 -14.41 11.22
C HIS A 169 -21.49 -12.92 11.56
N GLY A 170 -20.56 -12.19 10.92
CA GLY A 170 -20.32 -10.79 11.21
C GLY A 170 -21.52 -9.91 10.87
N ASP A 171 -21.62 -8.82 11.59
CA ASP A 171 -22.51 -7.71 11.31
C ASP A 171 -21.72 -6.43 11.01
N ASP A 172 -22.41 -5.31 10.79
CA ASP A 172 -21.76 -4.02 10.52
C ASP A 172 -21.47 -3.23 11.82
N HIS A 173 -21.63 -3.87 12.99
CA HIS A 173 -21.45 -3.18 14.26
C HIS A 173 -19.98 -2.77 14.48
N GLY A 174 -19.77 -1.48 14.77
CA GLY A 174 -18.43 -0.94 14.96
C GLY A 174 -17.61 -0.76 13.68
N LEU A 175 -18.19 -0.99 12.50
CA LEU A 175 -17.58 -0.59 11.26
C LEU A 175 -17.85 0.90 10.96
N PRO A 176 -16.87 1.66 10.46
CA PRO A 176 -17.07 3.02 10.02
C PRO A 176 -18.24 3.10 9.02
N PRO A 177 -19.20 4.02 9.18
CA PRO A 177 -20.32 4.12 8.28
C PRO A 177 -19.87 4.55 6.87
N ILE A 178 -20.48 3.97 5.85
CA ILE A 178 -20.25 4.33 4.44
C ILE A 178 -21.58 4.48 3.70
N SER A 179 -21.57 5.22 2.60
CA SER A 179 -22.75 5.44 1.78
C SER A 179 -23.19 4.17 1.05
N ARG A 180 -24.46 4.14 0.61
CA ARG A 180 -24.98 3.05 -0.24
C ARG A 180 -24.18 2.90 -1.54
N GLN A 181 -23.71 4.00 -2.11
CA GLN A 181 -22.88 3.99 -3.32
C GLN A 181 -21.52 3.31 -3.08
N GLN A 182 -20.86 3.60 -1.96
CA GLN A 182 -19.62 2.94 -1.58
C GLN A 182 -19.85 1.44 -1.34
N LEU A 183 -20.92 1.06 -0.64
CA LEU A 183 -21.27 -0.35 -0.45
C LEU A 183 -21.47 -1.08 -1.78
N ALA A 184 -22.21 -0.48 -2.72
CA ALA A 184 -22.45 -1.04 -4.05
C ALA A 184 -21.12 -1.20 -4.82
N SER A 185 -20.27 -0.16 -4.81
CA SER A 185 -18.97 -0.20 -5.49
C SER A 185 -18.05 -1.29 -4.93
N ILE A 186 -18.01 -1.51 -3.61
CA ILE A 186 -17.26 -2.63 -3.02
C ILE A 186 -17.82 -3.97 -3.49
N GLY A 187 -19.15 -4.10 -3.54
CA GLY A 187 -19.82 -5.31 -3.99
C GLY A 187 -19.54 -5.65 -5.45
N GLU A 188 -19.49 -4.64 -6.32
CA GLU A 188 -19.13 -4.79 -7.73
C GLU A 188 -17.67 -5.25 -7.89
N ASP A 189 -16.72 -4.59 -7.23
CA ASP A 189 -15.31 -5.01 -7.28
C ASP A 189 -15.11 -6.46 -6.76
N ILE A 190 -15.87 -6.85 -5.73
CA ILE A 190 -15.84 -8.23 -5.23
C ILE A 190 -16.34 -9.20 -6.31
N LYS A 191 -17.44 -8.88 -6.99
CA LYS A 191 -17.97 -9.72 -8.08
C LYS A 191 -16.98 -9.82 -9.24
N ASP A 192 -16.41 -8.69 -9.65
CA ASP A 192 -15.43 -8.63 -10.74
C ASP A 192 -14.16 -9.39 -10.41
N GLY A 193 -13.61 -9.22 -9.22
CA GLY A 193 -12.45 -9.96 -8.73
C GLY A 193 -12.66 -11.47 -8.60
N HIS A 194 -13.93 -11.92 -8.58
CA HIS A 194 -14.32 -13.33 -8.62
C HIS A 194 -14.93 -13.73 -9.98
N CYS A 195 -14.73 -12.90 -10.99
CA CYS A 195 -15.14 -13.18 -12.38
C CYS A 195 -16.65 -13.47 -12.53
N GLY A 196 -17.49 -12.82 -11.73
CA GLY A 196 -18.93 -13.04 -11.72
C GLY A 196 -19.36 -14.44 -11.24
N MET A 197 -18.45 -15.26 -10.75
CA MET A 197 -18.75 -16.64 -10.31
C MET A 197 -19.10 -16.76 -8.83
N LEU A 198 -19.12 -15.64 -8.11
CA LEU A 198 -19.51 -15.60 -6.70
C LEU A 198 -21.04 -15.58 -6.59
N PRO A 199 -21.67 -16.42 -5.77
CA PRO A 199 -23.10 -16.32 -5.47
C PRO A 199 -23.45 -14.95 -4.86
N ASP A 200 -24.53 -14.32 -5.30
CA ASP A 200 -24.96 -13.02 -4.75
C ASP A 200 -25.15 -13.04 -3.24
N THR A 201 -25.56 -14.19 -2.68
CA THR A 201 -25.71 -14.39 -1.22
C THR A 201 -24.39 -14.31 -0.44
N ALA A 202 -23.23 -14.49 -1.10
CA ALA A 202 -21.92 -14.39 -0.45
C ALA A 202 -21.38 -12.95 -0.46
N VAL A 203 -21.83 -12.10 -1.38
CA VAL A 203 -21.33 -10.72 -1.55
C VAL A 203 -21.43 -9.89 -0.27
N PRO A 204 -22.56 -9.86 0.47
CA PRO A 204 -22.66 -9.05 1.69
C PRO A 204 -21.62 -9.45 2.75
N GLY A 205 -21.34 -10.74 2.92
CA GLY A 205 -20.34 -11.24 3.84
C GLY A 205 -18.92 -10.78 3.45
N MET A 206 -18.62 -10.83 2.15
CA MET A 206 -17.31 -10.37 1.65
C MET A 206 -17.14 -8.85 1.72
N VAL A 207 -18.22 -8.08 1.51
CA VAL A 207 -18.22 -6.62 1.74
C VAL A 207 -17.88 -6.31 3.19
N ARG A 208 -18.47 -7.04 4.16
CA ARG A 208 -18.12 -6.89 5.58
C ARG A 208 -16.66 -7.19 5.85
N VAL A 209 -16.14 -8.28 5.29
CA VAL A 209 -14.71 -8.63 5.42
C VAL A 209 -13.83 -7.52 4.88
N GLN A 210 -14.12 -6.99 3.69
CA GLN A 210 -13.34 -5.92 3.09
C GLN A 210 -13.31 -4.67 3.98
N ARG A 211 -14.48 -4.24 4.46
CA ARG A 211 -14.61 -3.10 5.38
C ARG A 211 -13.92 -3.34 6.73
N SER A 212 -13.97 -4.57 7.23
CA SER A 212 -13.25 -4.93 8.47
C SER A 212 -11.73 -4.89 8.29
N ARG A 213 -11.22 -5.28 7.13
CA ARG A 213 -9.81 -5.11 6.78
C ARG A 213 -9.42 -3.63 6.72
N ASP A 214 -10.22 -2.81 6.02
CA ASP A 214 -9.99 -1.35 5.94
C ASP A 214 -9.93 -0.72 7.34
N LYS A 215 -10.82 -1.15 8.26
CA LYS A 215 -10.82 -0.71 9.65
C LYS A 215 -9.53 -1.11 10.38
N VAL A 216 -9.10 -2.37 10.28
CA VAL A 216 -7.88 -2.86 10.94
C VAL A 216 -6.64 -2.13 10.41
N MET A 217 -6.56 -1.89 9.10
CA MET A 217 -5.48 -1.09 8.50
C MET A 217 -5.50 0.36 9.01
N ALA A 218 -6.68 0.98 9.11
CA ALA A 218 -6.80 2.32 9.65
C ALA A 218 -6.39 2.37 11.14
N GLU A 219 -6.75 1.37 11.94
CA GLU A 219 -6.34 1.26 13.34
C GLU A 219 -4.82 1.09 13.48
N ALA A 220 -4.18 0.30 12.61
CA ALA A 220 -2.73 0.17 12.57
C ALA A 220 -2.04 1.51 12.24
N LEU A 221 -2.59 2.29 11.29
CA LEU A 221 -2.11 3.63 10.98
C LEU A 221 -2.28 4.58 12.18
N ILE A 222 -3.43 4.56 12.85
CA ILE A 222 -3.68 5.40 14.04
C ILE A 222 -2.68 5.10 15.14
N GLN A 223 -2.42 3.82 15.41
CA GLN A 223 -1.42 3.42 16.40
C GLN A 223 -0.02 3.89 15.98
N GLY A 224 0.33 3.76 14.69
CA GLY A 224 1.61 4.23 14.17
C GLY A 224 1.78 5.75 14.30
N MET A 225 0.75 6.53 13.99
CA MET A 225 0.77 7.99 14.17
C MET A 225 0.91 8.37 15.65
N HIS A 226 0.23 7.65 16.55
CA HIS A 226 0.33 7.90 17.99
C HIS A 226 1.75 7.63 18.53
N ASP A 227 2.37 6.51 18.14
CA ASP A 227 3.63 6.04 18.71
C ASP A 227 4.86 6.62 18.01
N HIS A 228 4.74 6.94 16.71
CA HIS A 228 5.85 7.36 15.85
C HIS A 228 5.64 8.71 15.14
N GLY A 229 4.51 9.37 15.35
CA GLY A 229 4.15 10.63 14.68
C GLY A 229 3.60 10.46 13.27
N HIS A 230 4.06 9.46 12.53
CA HIS A 230 3.64 9.15 11.17
C HIS A 230 3.53 7.64 10.94
N ALA A 231 2.73 7.24 9.94
CA ALA A 231 2.60 5.84 9.54
C ALA A 231 2.55 5.66 8.03
N ILE A 232 3.05 4.53 7.54
CA ILE A 232 2.97 4.11 6.13
C ILE A 232 2.20 2.79 6.08
N LEU A 233 1.28 2.68 5.13
CA LEU A 233 0.58 1.43 4.81
C LEU A 233 1.04 0.91 3.46
N ILE A 234 1.45 -0.35 3.43
CA ILE A 234 1.72 -1.14 2.23
C ILE A 234 0.51 -2.04 2.00
N ALA A 235 -0.26 -1.78 0.93
CA ALA A 235 -1.50 -2.51 0.68
C ALA A 235 -1.86 -2.54 -0.80
N GLY A 236 -2.79 -3.40 -1.19
CA GLY A 236 -3.38 -3.39 -2.50
C GLY A 236 -4.14 -2.08 -2.79
N ALA A 237 -4.10 -1.63 -4.04
CA ALA A 237 -4.71 -0.37 -4.48
C ALA A 237 -6.20 -0.27 -4.15
N GLY A 238 -6.91 -1.40 -4.03
CA GLY A 238 -8.32 -1.42 -3.62
C GLY A 238 -8.57 -0.87 -2.22
N HIS A 239 -7.62 -1.06 -1.28
CA HIS A 239 -7.68 -0.58 0.10
C HIS A 239 -7.25 0.89 0.24
N THR A 240 -6.42 1.39 -0.67
CA THR A 240 -5.84 2.74 -0.55
C THR A 240 -6.61 3.82 -1.31
N ARG A 241 -7.74 3.50 -1.91
CA ARG A 241 -8.63 4.44 -2.63
C ARG A 241 -9.17 5.52 -1.70
N THR A 242 -9.14 6.79 -2.15
CA THR A 242 -9.64 7.94 -1.38
C THR A 242 -11.16 8.04 -1.34
N ASP A 243 -11.86 7.42 -2.31
CA ASP A 243 -13.33 7.40 -2.36
C ASP A 243 -13.96 6.33 -1.47
N ARG A 244 -13.17 5.38 -0.97
CA ARG A 244 -13.56 4.29 -0.07
C ARG A 244 -12.29 3.66 0.53
N GLY A 245 -12.41 2.54 1.25
CA GLY A 245 -11.26 1.85 1.83
C GLY A 245 -10.69 2.53 3.06
N VAL A 246 -9.39 2.35 3.28
CA VAL A 246 -8.69 2.83 4.48
C VAL A 246 -8.76 4.36 4.65
N PRO A 247 -8.63 5.21 3.61
CA PRO A 247 -8.75 6.65 3.80
C PRO A 247 -10.11 7.07 4.37
N VAL A 248 -11.21 6.44 3.93
CA VAL A 248 -12.54 6.70 4.47
C VAL A 248 -12.68 6.21 5.91
N ALA A 249 -12.18 5.01 6.22
CA ALA A 249 -12.17 4.50 7.59
C ALA A 249 -11.35 5.40 8.52
N LEU A 250 -10.15 5.81 8.09
CA LEU A 250 -9.27 6.69 8.85
C LEU A 250 -9.90 8.05 9.12
N SER A 251 -10.55 8.68 8.11
CA SER A 251 -11.20 9.98 8.28
C SER A 251 -12.33 9.98 9.33
N GLN A 252 -12.89 8.82 9.62
CA GLN A 252 -13.94 8.67 10.64
C GLN A 252 -13.38 8.29 11.99
N LEU A 253 -12.36 7.45 12.04
CA LEU A 253 -11.74 7.00 13.29
C LEU A 253 -10.76 8.04 13.85
N ALA A 254 -10.11 8.82 12.99
CA ALA A 254 -9.18 9.89 13.33
C ALA A 254 -9.43 11.13 12.43
N PRO A 255 -10.49 11.92 12.65
CA PRO A 255 -10.93 12.98 11.74
C PRO A 255 -9.93 14.12 11.50
N THR A 256 -8.94 14.28 12.37
CA THR A 256 -7.88 15.28 12.25
C THR A 256 -6.67 14.80 11.47
N ALA A 257 -6.53 13.48 11.27
CA ALA A 257 -5.42 12.89 10.56
C ALA A 257 -5.50 13.18 9.05
N LYS A 258 -4.38 13.57 8.48
CA LYS A 258 -4.22 13.78 7.04
C LYS A 258 -3.65 12.53 6.42
N ALA A 259 -4.39 11.93 5.49
CA ALA A 259 -3.91 10.82 4.69
C ALA A 259 -3.41 11.31 3.32
N PHE A 260 -2.41 10.64 2.76
CA PHE A 260 -1.97 10.80 1.38
C PHE A 260 -1.84 9.44 0.71
N SER A 261 -2.60 9.22 -0.33
CA SER A 261 -2.66 7.94 -1.04
C SER A 261 -1.95 8.01 -2.39
N VAL A 262 -1.02 7.09 -2.61
CA VAL A 262 -0.35 6.88 -3.90
C VAL A 262 -0.82 5.56 -4.50
N GLY A 263 -1.47 5.60 -5.66
CA GLY A 263 -1.83 4.41 -6.42
C GLY A 263 -0.77 4.10 -7.48
N PHE A 264 -0.16 2.93 -7.43
CA PHE A 264 0.68 2.43 -8.52
C PHE A 264 -0.22 1.72 -9.53
N LEU A 265 -0.27 2.22 -10.76
CA LEU A 265 -1.21 1.74 -11.76
C LEU A 265 -0.46 1.30 -13.02
N GLU A 266 -0.74 0.07 -13.44
CA GLU A 266 -0.27 -0.42 -14.74
C GLU A 266 -0.91 0.35 -15.88
N VAL A 267 -0.12 0.74 -16.87
CA VAL A 267 -0.62 1.34 -18.10
C VAL A 267 -1.47 0.34 -18.89
N LYS A 268 -2.39 0.86 -19.69
CA LYS A 268 -3.28 0.08 -20.54
C LYS A 268 -3.14 0.55 -21.98
N ASP A 269 -3.11 -0.40 -22.91
CA ASP A 269 -2.97 -0.10 -24.35
C ASP A 269 -4.03 0.90 -24.82
N GLY A 270 -3.57 1.88 -25.60
CA GLY A 270 -4.41 2.95 -26.14
C GLY A 270 -4.91 4.00 -25.14
N MET A 271 -4.69 3.83 -23.83
CA MET A 271 -5.16 4.75 -22.78
C MET A 271 -4.07 5.76 -22.39
N THR A 272 -3.94 6.86 -23.11
CA THR A 272 -2.91 7.90 -22.88
C THR A 272 -3.37 9.06 -22.01
N ASP A 273 -4.67 9.20 -21.73
CA ASP A 273 -5.21 10.17 -20.79
C ASP A 273 -5.15 9.63 -19.36
N PRO A 274 -4.38 10.24 -18.45
CA PRO A 274 -4.30 9.80 -17.04
C PRO A 274 -5.66 9.78 -16.32
N ALA A 275 -6.57 10.70 -16.67
CA ALA A 275 -7.89 10.77 -16.04
C ALA A 275 -8.74 9.54 -16.39
N ALA A 276 -8.63 9.01 -17.62
CA ALA A 276 -9.39 7.86 -18.08
C ALA A 276 -9.16 6.59 -17.24
N TYR A 277 -8.05 6.50 -16.52
CA TYR A 277 -7.80 5.40 -15.58
C TYR A 277 -8.77 5.37 -14.38
N GLY A 278 -9.57 6.42 -14.20
CA GLY A 278 -10.68 6.44 -13.25
C GLY A 278 -11.78 5.43 -13.59
N GLU A 279 -12.00 5.12 -14.88
CA GLU A 279 -13.05 4.21 -15.35
C GLU A 279 -12.97 2.83 -14.67
N ARG A 280 -11.77 2.28 -14.51
CA ARG A 280 -11.55 0.98 -13.83
C ARG A 280 -12.02 0.97 -12.37
N PHE A 281 -12.19 2.14 -11.77
CA PHE A 281 -12.65 2.33 -10.39
C PHE A 281 -14.09 2.84 -10.32
N GLY A 282 -14.77 3.00 -11.46
CA GLY A 282 -16.10 3.59 -11.53
C GLY A 282 -16.13 5.08 -11.18
N THR A 283 -15.01 5.80 -11.38
CA THR A 283 -14.82 7.22 -11.07
C THR A 283 -14.37 8.01 -12.29
N ARG A 284 -14.50 9.33 -12.23
CA ARG A 284 -14.07 10.22 -13.33
C ARG A 284 -12.55 10.32 -13.47
N THR A 285 -11.85 10.18 -12.36
CA THR A 285 -10.39 10.20 -12.26
C THR A 285 -9.96 9.13 -11.27
N PRO A 286 -8.75 8.58 -11.35
CA PRO A 286 -8.27 7.61 -10.36
C PRO A 286 -8.42 8.13 -8.93
N PRO A 287 -9.02 7.36 -8.01
CA PRO A 287 -9.32 7.80 -6.65
C PRO A 287 -8.10 7.69 -5.71
N PHE A 288 -7.05 8.43 -6.03
CA PHE A 288 -5.82 8.56 -5.25
C PHE A 288 -5.38 10.03 -5.24
N ASP A 289 -4.54 10.42 -4.29
CA ASP A 289 -3.95 11.76 -4.27
C ASP A 289 -2.85 11.90 -5.33
N ALA A 290 -2.09 10.82 -5.55
CA ALA A 290 -1.14 10.70 -6.64
C ALA A 290 -1.25 9.33 -7.32
N VAL A 291 -1.00 9.28 -8.61
CA VAL A 291 -0.91 8.05 -9.41
C VAL A 291 0.48 7.95 -10.01
N TRP A 292 1.13 6.81 -9.85
CA TRP A 292 2.39 6.50 -10.51
C TRP A 292 2.17 5.37 -11.51
N PHE A 293 2.39 5.68 -12.80
CA PHE A 293 2.16 4.74 -13.87
C PHE A 293 3.37 3.83 -14.11
N THR A 294 3.13 2.53 -14.23
CA THR A 294 4.15 1.51 -14.47
C THR A 294 3.85 0.70 -15.72
N PRO A 295 4.83 -0.03 -16.27
CA PRO A 295 4.55 -1.11 -17.20
C PRO A 295 3.62 -2.14 -16.56
N ALA A 296 2.99 -2.99 -17.39
CA ALA A 296 2.12 -4.05 -16.90
C ALA A 296 2.89 -5.37 -16.73
N ALA A 297 2.58 -6.08 -15.66
CA ALA A 297 3.11 -7.42 -15.44
C ALA A 297 2.44 -8.42 -16.38
N GLU A 298 3.21 -9.41 -16.83
CA GLU A 298 2.66 -10.55 -17.53
C GLU A 298 2.01 -11.51 -16.51
N ARG A 299 0.76 -11.85 -16.75
CA ARG A 299 0.02 -12.77 -15.90
C ARG A 299 -0.93 -13.64 -16.69
N GLU A 300 -1.21 -14.80 -16.14
CA GLU A 300 -2.27 -15.66 -16.64
C GLU A 300 -3.64 -14.96 -16.47
N ASP A 301 -4.59 -15.27 -17.35
CA ASP A 301 -5.97 -14.82 -17.17
C ASP A 301 -6.51 -15.30 -15.81
N GLN A 302 -6.75 -14.34 -14.92
CA GLN A 302 -7.18 -14.63 -13.55
C GLN A 302 -8.53 -15.35 -13.52
N CYS A 303 -9.41 -15.07 -14.47
CA CYS A 303 -10.71 -15.70 -14.54
C CYS A 303 -10.63 -17.15 -15.03
N GLU A 304 -9.69 -17.47 -15.92
CA GLU A 304 -9.41 -18.86 -16.29
C GLU A 304 -8.77 -19.65 -15.15
N ALA A 305 -7.81 -19.02 -14.46
CA ALA A 305 -7.18 -19.63 -13.29
C ALA A 305 -8.21 -19.90 -12.18
N PHE A 306 -9.12 -18.95 -11.92
CA PHE A 306 -10.18 -19.11 -10.94
C PHE A 306 -11.16 -20.23 -11.33
N ARG A 307 -11.60 -20.29 -12.60
CA ARG A 307 -12.45 -21.38 -13.11
C ARG A 307 -11.82 -22.76 -12.88
N ARG A 308 -10.56 -22.93 -13.28
CA ARG A 308 -9.81 -24.19 -13.04
C ARG A 308 -9.74 -24.56 -11.56
N HIS A 309 -9.55 -23.57 -10.68
CA HIS A 309 -9.52 -23.81 -9.23
C HIS A 309 -10.87 -24.30 -8.70
N MET A 310 -11.97 -23.70 -9.14
CA MET A 310 -13.33 -24.10 -8.74
C MET A 310 -13.71 -25.49 -9.23
N GLU A 311 -13.32 -25.87 -10.45
CA GLU A 311 -13.53 -27.21 -11.00
C GLU A 311 -12.77 -28.29 -10.19
N LYS A 312 -11.50 -28.02 -9.85
CA LYS A 312 -10.70 -28.91 -8.99
C LYS A 312 -11.32 -29.11 -7.61
N LYS A 313 -11.94 -28.10 -7.02
CA LYS A 313 -12.66 -28.22 -5.75
C LYS A 313 -13.91 -29.07 -5.86
N LYS A 314 -14.71 -28.91 -6.91
CA LYS A 314 -15.91 -29.74 -7.17
C LYS A 314 -15.55 -31.20 -7.37
N GLY A 315 -14.46 -31.50 -8.07
CA GLY A 315 -13.99 -32.90 -8.29
C GLY A 315 -13.37 -33.56 -7.07
N LYS A 316 -13.01 -32.82 -6.01
CA LYS A 316 -12.49 -33.39 -4.75
C LYS A 316 -13.58 -33.59 -3.69
N GLY A 317 -14.79 -33.11 -3.92
CA GLY A 317 -15.94 -33.21 -3.03
C GLY A 317 -17.01 -34.22 -3.51
N ALA A 318 -16.76 -34.93 -4.61
CA ALA A 318 -17.52 -36.05 -5.12
C ALA A 318 -16.74 -37.37 -4.88
#